data_affac47fd8e7d2e82570bf17383839aa
#
_entry.id   affac47fd8e7d2e82570bf17383839aa
#
_cell.length_a   1.000
_cell.length_b   1.000
_cell.length_c   1.000
_cell.angle_alpha   90.00
_cell.angle_beta   90.00
_cell.angle_gamma   90.00
#
_symmetry.space_group_name_H-M   'P 1'
#
loop_
_entity.id
_entity.type
_entity.pdbx_description
1 polymer ?
#
loop_
_entity_poly.entity_id
_entity_poly.type
_entity_poly.pdbx_seq_one_letter_code
_entity_poly.pdbx_strand_id
1 'polypeptide(L)'
;MRRHVISLFFILGCLLAGSAQAAELRFPKTGTNAFLITLPAGWEAKEDQYNGILLLPPDHRTSVYLSMVRDQAYAGKPLMELALAIGKPSNITQFPKQEPAAISSRKGTAFYGQMKNANGDLLDVKMVIIPLEPDLWATETLLSSQGINSAQTAALNQAVRGVGLTGGK
;
A
#
# COMPACT_ATOMS: atom_id res chain seq x y z
N MET A 1 4.62 -51.26 -54.59
CA MET A 1 4.28 -49.86 -54.33
C MET A 1 3.52 -49.76 -53.03
N ARG A 2 4.18 -49.37 -51.93
CA ARG A 2 3.54 -49.14 -50.62
C ARG A 2 3.63 -47.66 -50.31
N ARG A 3 2.47 -46.96 -50.22
CA ARG A 3 2.35 -45.55 -49.86
C ARG A 3 2.33 -45.45 -48.34
N HIS A 4 3.31 -44.78 -47.75
CA HIS A 4 3.31 -44.39 -46.36
C HIS A 4 2.54 -43.11 -46.20
N VAL A 5 1.44 -43.16 -45.45
CA VAL A 5 0.67 -42.01 -45.00
C VAL A 5 1.32 -41.56 -43.69
N ILE A 6 1.95 -40.39 -43.71
CA ILE A 6 2.48 -39.72 -42.50
C ILE A 6 1.35 -38.94 -41.90
N SER A 7 0.79 -39.39 -40.80
CA SER A 7 -0.15 -38.64 -39.95
C SER A 7 0.61 -37.62 -39.11
N LEU A 8 0.44 -36.37 -39.48
CA LEU A 8 0.97 -35.23 -38.73
C LEU A 8 0.00 -34.95 -37.55
N PHE A 9 0.34 -35.41 -36.35
CA PHE A 9 -0.37 -35.03 -35.14
C PHE A 9 0.02 -33.60 -34.75
N PHE A 10 -0.85 -32.65 -35.05
CA PHE A 10 -0.77 -31.29 -34.50
C PHE A 10 -1.20 -31.33 -33.04
N ILE A 11 -0.22 -31.33 -32.13
CA ILE A 11 -0.48 -31.13 -30.69
C ILE A 11 -0.73 -29.64 -30.51
N LEU A 12 -2.00 -29.28 -30.49
CA LEU A 12 -2.45 -27.94 -30.09
C LEU A 12 -2.30 -27.83 -28.57
N GLY A 13 -1.10 -27.41 -28.13
CA GLY A 13 -0.84 -27.07 -26.74
C GLY A 13 -1.62 -25.81 -26.39
N CYS A 14 -2.77 -25.96 -25.75
CA CYS A 14 -3.45 -24.86 -25.06
C CYS A 14 -2.54 -24.36 -23.95
N LEU A 15 -1.79 -23.31 -24.22
CA LEU A 15 -1.20 -22.44 -23.20
C LEU A 15 -2.35 -21.82 -22.41
N LEU A 16 -2.77 -22.48 -21.34
CA LEU A 16 -3.54 -21.86 -20.28
C LEU A 16 -2.61 -20.83 -19.62
N ALA A 17 -2.54 -19.64 -20.19
CA ALA A 17 -2.06 -18.48 -19.50
C ALA A 17 -3.05 -18.24 -18.35
N GLY A 18 -2.77 -18.83 -17.20
CA GLY A 18 -3.48 -18.54 -15.96
C GLY A 18 -3.30 -17.04 -15.73
N SER A 19 -4.34 -16.25 -16.02
CA SER A 19 -4.40 -14.87 -15.57
C SER A 19 -4.28 -14.91 -14.05
N ALA A 20 -3.13 -14.50 -13.52
CA ALA A 20 -2.94 -14.31 -12.10
C ALA A 20 -3.99 -13.27 -11.66
N GLN A 21 -5.08 -13.77 -11.11
CA GLN A 21 -6.20 -12.93 -10.68
C GLN A 21 -5.71 -12.10 -9.51
N ALA A 22 -5.81 -10.80 -9.62
CA ALA A 22 -5.45 -9.89 -8.55
C ALA A 22 -6.33 -10.22 -7.33
N ALA A 23 -5.70 -10.46 -6.18
CA ALA A 23 -6.44 -10.76 -4.95
C ALA A 23 -7.02 -9.46 -4.39
N GLU A 24 -8.31 -9.48 -4.08
CA GLU A 24 -8.96 -8.37 -3.36
C GLU A 24 -8.85 -8.63 -1.85
N LEU A 25 -8.33 -7.63 -1.13
CA LEU A 25 -8.18 -7.65 0.32
C LEU A 25 -8.95 -6.48 0.93
N ARG A 26 -9.48 -6.72 2.10
CA ARG A 26 -10.04 -5.70 2.98
C ARG A 26 -9.25 -5.66 4.28
N PHE A 27 -8.74 -4.48 4.64
CA PHE A 27 -7.95 -4.32 5.86
C PHE A 27 -8.33 -3.05 6.63
N PRO A 28 -8.61 -3.12 7.93
CA PRO A 28 -8.77 -4.36 8.72
C PRO A 28 -9.97 -5.19 8.24
N LYS A 29 -9.96 -6.49 8.57
CA LYS A 29 -11.02 -7.45 8.15
C LYS A 29 -12.36 -7.13 8.75
N THR A 30 -12.37 -6.51 9.92
CA THR A 30 -13.57 -6.13 10.69
C THR A 30 -13.65 -4.63 10.88
N GLY A 31 -14.83 -4.13 11.26
CA GLY A 31 -15.08 -2.70 11.44
C GLY A 31 -15.69 -2.03 10.19
N THR A 32 -16.09 -0.79 10.32
CA THR A 32 -16.74 -0.02 9.24
C THR A 32 -15.74 0.67 8.34
N ASN A 33 -14.60 1.13 8.88
CA ASN A 33 -13.53 1.76 8.12
C ASN A 33 -12.48 0.73 7.71
N ALA A 34 -12.12 0.68 6.44
CA ALA A 34 -11.12 -0.23 5.94
C ALA A 34 -10.46 0.29 4.65
N PHE A 35 -9.26 -0.18 4.37
CA PHE A 35 -8.65 -0.11 3.04
C PHE A 35 -9.26 -1.19 2.15
N LEU A 36 -9.52 -0.85 0.91
CA LEU A 36 -9.84 -1.79 -0.16
C LEU A 36 -8.60 -1.91 -1.03
N ILE A 37 -8.01 -3.10 -1.04
CA ILE A 37 -6.72 -3.35 -1.66
C ILE A 37 -6.92 -4.36 -2.77
N THR A 38 -6.49 -4.04 -3.97
CA THR A 38 -6.33 -5.00 -5.06
C THR A 38 -4.86 -5.32 -5.19
N LEU A 39 -4.44 -6.48 -4.67
CA LEU A 39 -3.05 -6.86 -4.66
C LEU A 39 -2.59 -7.21 -6.08
N PRO A 40 -1.63 -6.46 -6.68
CA PRO A 40 -1.12 -6.79 -8.01
C PRO A 40 -0.44 -8.16 -8.03
N ALA A 41 -0.36 -8.78 -9.20
CA ALA A 41 0.33 -10.05 -9.37
C ALA A 41 1.79 -9.97 -8.91
N GLY A 42 2.23 -10.95 -8.11
CA GLY A 42 3.58 -11.01 -7.55
C GLY A 42 3.84 -10.15 -6.33
N TRP A 43 2.86 -9.35 -5.88
CA TRP A 43 2.98 -8.63 -4.61
C TRP A 43 2.64 -9.54 -3.44
N GLU A 44 3.29 -9.31 -2.30
CA GLU A 44 2.98 -9.94 -1.03
C GLU A 44 2.25 -8.97 -0.10
N ALA A 45 1.35 -9.51 0.74
CA ALA A 45 0.69 -8.78 1.81
C ALA A 45 0.93 -9.50 3.14
N LYS A 46 1.43 -8.77 4.15
CA LYS A 46 1.74 -9.31 5.48
C LYS A 46 1.08 -8.44 6.55
N GLU A 47 0.11 -9.02 7.26
CA GLU A 47 -0.49 -8.37 8.43
C GLU A 47 0.48 -8.44 9.62
N ASP A 48 0.52 -7.38 10.42
CA ASP A 48 1.31 -7.34 11.65
C ASP A 48 0.42 -7.36 12.92
N GLN A 49 1.07 -7.44 14.07
CA GLN A 49 0.39 -7.44 15.37
C GLN A 49 -0.12 -6.06 15.82
N TYR A 50 0.22 -4.99 15.08
CA TYR A 50 -0.12 -3.60 15.43
C TYR A 50 -1.28 -3.05 14.58
N ASN A 51 -2.11 -3.92 14.01
CA ASN A 51 -3.20 -3.57 13.10
C ASN A 51 -2.71 -2.81 11.84
N GLY A 52 -1.58 -3.24 11.30
CA GLY A 52 -1.03 -2.79 10.04
C GLY A 52 -0.96 -3.92 9.02
N ILE A 53 -0.90 -3.55 7.74
CA ILE A 53 -0.61 -4.46 6.64
C ILE A 53 0.52 -3.91 5.79
N LEU A 54 1.55 -4.72 5.61
CA LEU A 54 2.70 -4.42 4.77
C LEU A 54 2.48 -5.02 3.38
N LEU A 55 2.55 -4.19 2.34
CA LEU A 55 2.49 -4.60 0.95
C LEU A 55 3.90 -4.52 0.36
N LEU A 56 4.35 -5.60 -0.25
CA LEU A 56 5.69 -5.74 -0.80
C LEU A 56 5.63 -6.06 -2.30
N PRO A 57 6.12 -5.15 -3.17
CA PRO A 57 6.36 -5.46 -4.57
C PRO A 57 7.42 -6.55 -4.76
N PRO A 58 7.46 -7.22 -5.91
CA PRO A 58 8.43 -8.30 -6.19
C PRO A 58 9.89 -7.85 -6.12
N ASP A 59 10.20 -6.58 -6.36
CA ASP A 59 11.55 -6.05 -6.33
C ASP A 59 12.07 -5.72 -4.93
N HIS A 60 11.19 -5.71 -3.92
CA HIS A 60 11.46 -5.36 -2.52
C HIS A 60 12.19 -4.02 -2.30
N ARG A 61 12.22 -3.13 -3.32
CA ARG A 61 12.88 -1.81 -3.25
C ARG A 61 11.99 -0.73 -2.66
N THR A 62 10.71 -1.00 -2.66
CA THR A 62 9.68 -0.20 -2.02
C THR A 62 8.87 -1.07 -1.10
N SER A 63 8.26 -0.47 -0.11
CA SER A 63 7.25 -1.13 0.70
C SER A 63 6.17 -0.12 1.05
N VAL A 64 4.95 -0.63 1.23
CA VAL A 64 3.81 0.18 1.63
C VAL A 64 3.23 -0.39 2.90
N TYR A 65 3.13 0.43 3.90
CA TYR A 65 2.48 0.08 5.16
C TYR A 65 1.18 0.85 5.30
N LEU A 66 0.09 0.12 5.45
CA LEU A 66 -1.24 0.67 5.69
C LEU A 66 -1.67 0.38 7.11
N SER A 67 -2.20 1.38 7.82
CA SER A 67 -2.76 1.16 9.14
C SER A 67 -3.92 2.08 9.44
N MET A 68 -4.76 1.66 10.40
CA MET A 68 -5.80 2.48 11.01
C MET A 68 -5.32 2.90 12.39
N VAL A 69 -5.15 4.21 12.59
CA VAL A 69 -4.68 4.79 13.85
C VAL A 69 -5.87 5.42 14.55
N ARG A 70 -6.18 4.96 15.76
CA ARG A 70 -7.16 5.59 16.64
C ARG A 70 -6.44 6.10 17.88
N ASP A 71 -6.47 7.42 18.09
CA ASP A 71 -5.84 8.03 19.27
C ASP A 71 -6.51 9.36 19.64
N GLN A 72 -7.26 9.35 20.73
CA GLN A 72 -7.97 10.52 21.24
C GLN A 72 -7.04 11.69 21.57
N ALA A 73 -5.76 11.42 21.89
CA ALA A 73 -4.79 12.45 22.23
C ALA A 73 -4.45 13.38 21.05
N TYR A 74 -4.74 12.96 19.81
CA TYR A 74 -4.51 13.74 18.60
C TYR A 74 -5.79 14.32 17.98
N ALA A 75 -6.95 14.06 18.58
CA ALA A 75 -8.21 14.63 18.13
C ALA A 75 -8.13 16.18 18.13
N GLY A 76 -8.42 16.80 16.99
CA GLY A 76 -8.36 18.25 16.83
C GLY A 76 -6.96 18.88 16.75
N LYS A 77 -5.90 18.09 16.81
CA LYS A 77 -4.53 18.59 16.64
C LYS A 77 -4.12 18.66 15.17
N PRO A 78 -3.08 19.46 14.83
CA PRO A 78 -2.48 19.46 13.51
C PRO A 78 -2.01 18.04 13.09
N LEU A 79 -2.28 17.64 11.85
CA LEU A 79 -1.87 16.32 11.33
C LEU A 79 -0.35 16.08 11.37
N MET A 80 0.46 17.16 11.39
CA MET A 80 1.91 17.06 11.55
C MET A 80 2.30 16.44 12.89
N GLU A 81 1.59 16.73 13.98
CA GLU A 81 1.86 16.15 15.29
C GLU A 81 1.61 14.64 15.28
N LEU A 82 0.51 14.21 14.65
CA LEU A 82 0.20 12.80 14.45
C LEU A 82 1.25 12.12 13.56
N ALA A 83 1.65 12.76 12.44
CA ALA A 83 2.67 12.23 11.54
C ALA A 83 3.99 11.98 12.27
N LEU A 84 4.44 12.93 13.09
CA LEU A 84 5.65 12.79 13.90
C LEU A 84 5.52 11.69 14.95
N ALA A 85 4.37 11.55 15.59
CA ALA A 85 4.14 10.49 16.57
C ALA A 85 4.18 9.10 15.90
N ILE A 86 3.56 8.94 14.72
CA ILE A 86 3.60 7.69 13.95
C ILE A 86 5.03 7.39 13.46
N GLY A 87 5.77 8.42 13.02
CA GLY A 87 7.14 8.28 12.51
C GLY A 87 8.19 8.02 13.60
N LYS A 88 7.93 8.40 14.85
CA LYS A 88 8.89 8.32 15.96
C LYS A 88 9.50 6.93 16.20
N PRO A 89 8.75 5.82 16.19
CA PRO A 89 9.33 4.48 16.36
C PRO A 89 10.32 4.11 15.24
N SER A 90 10.19 4.73 14.07
CA SER A 90 11.07 4.55 12.91
C SER A 90 12.16 5.64 12.82
N ASN A 91 12.40 6.39 13.91
CA ASN A 91 13.36 7.50 13.98
C ASN A 91 13.12 8.61 12.93
N ILE A 92 11.89 8.80 12.49
CA ILE A 92 11.53 9.96 11.68
C ILE A 92 11.27 11.13 12.64
N THR A 93 12.15 12.13 12.59
CA THR A 93 12.10 13.27 13.51
C THR A 93 11.54 14.53 12.85
N GLN A 94 11.40 14.54 11.53
CA GLN A 94 10.89 15.68 10.79
C GLN A 94 10.31 15.27 9.43
N PHE A 95 9.35 16.08 8.98
CA PHE A 95 8.79 16.02 7.63
C PHE A 95 8.97 17.42 6.99
N PRO A 96 10.06 17.66 6.25
CA PRO A 96 10.39 18.98 5.69
C PRO A 96 9.41 19.45 4.62
N LYS A 97 8.62 18.55 4.05
CA LYS A 97 7.62 18.86 3.03
C LYS A 97 6.28 18.22 3.39
N GLN A 98 5.20 18.98 3.16
CA GLN A 98 3.83 18.48 3.19
C GLN A 98 3.03 19.04 2.01
N GLU A 99 2.05 18.27 1.54
CA GLU A 99 1.17 18.70 0.45
C GLU A 99 -0.20 18.01 0.55
N PRO A 100 -1.27 18.58 -0.04
CA PRO A 100 -2.55 17.91 -0.15
C PRO A 100 -2.40 16.56 -0.86
N ALA A 101 -3.09 15.55 -0.35
CA ALA A 101 -3.10 14.20 -0.93
C ALA A 101 -4.50 13.61 -0.84
N ALA A 102 -4.69 12.48 -1.53
CA ALA A 102 -5.92 11.71 -1.43
C ALA A 102 -5.62 10.22 -1.60
N ILE A 103 -6.41 9.39 -0.93
CA ILE A 103 -6.52 7.96 -1.23
C ILE A 103 -7.93 7.76 -1.78
N SER A 104 -8.04 7.40 -3.06
CA SER A 104 -9.31 7.41 -3.78
C SER A 104 -9.98 8.80 -3.70
N SER A 105 -11.20 8.89 -3.18
CA SER A 105 -11.94 10.15 -3.01
C SER A 105 -11.71 10.85 -1.67
N ARG A 106 -11.02 10.21 -0.73
CA ARG A 106 -10.78 10.75 0.61
C ARG A 106 -9.57 11.66 0.62
N LYS A 107 -9.78 12.91 1.03
CA LYS A 107 -8.75 13.93 1.13
C LYS A 107 -7.97 13.85 2.43
N GLY A 108 -6.68 14.15 2.37
CA GLY A 108 -5.76 14.19 3.49
C GLY A 108 -4.51 14.96 3.17
N THR A 109 -3.43 14.63 3.86
CA THR A 109 -2.12 15.31 3.71
C THR A 109 -1.04 14.25 3.55
N ALA A 110 -0.15 14.44 2.58
CA ALA A 110 1.10 13.72 2.43
C ALA A 110 2.24 14.47 3.13
N PHE A 111 3.05 13.74 3.87
CA PHE A 111 4.25 14.20 4.58
C PHE A 111 5.44 13.47 4.00
N TYR A 112 6.51 14.20 3.67
CA TYR A 112 7.72 13.66 3.07
C TYR A 112 8.89 13.81 4.03
N GLY A 113 9.63 12.75 4.24
CA GLY A 113 10.77 12.69 5.14
C GLY A 113 11.74 11.59 4.76
N GLN A 114 12.65 11.28 5.67
CA GLN A 114 13.61 10.21 5.51
C GLN A 114 13.77 9.44 6.82
N MET A 115 14.11 8.16 6.72
CA MET A 115 14.48 7.32 7.84
C MET A 115 15.71 6.46 7.51
N LYS A 116 16.38 5.97 8.53
CA LYS A 116 17.41 4.93 8.35
C LYS A 116 16.80 3.56 8.67
N ASN A 117 17.04 2.59 7.80
CA ASN A 117 16.70 1.20 8.09
C ASN A 117 17.66 0.59 9.12
N ALA A 118 17.45 -0.67 9.49
CA ALA A 118 18.30 -1.38 10.45
C ALA A 118 19.76 -1.54 9.99
N ASN A 119 20.01 -1.49 8.68
CA ASN A 119 21.35 -1.55 8.10
C ASN A 119 22.04 -0.18 8.02
N GLY A 120 21.33 0.91 8.36
CA GLY A 120 21.82 2.28 8.26
C GLY A 120 21.58 2.93 6.90
N ASP A 121 20.94 2.24 5.93
CA ASP A 121 20.62 2.81 4.63
C ASP A 121 19.52 3.85 4.76
N LEU A 122 19.64 4.93 3.98
CA LEU A 122 18.66 6.00 3.95
C LEU A 122 17.48 5.59 3.05
N LEU A 123 16.27 5.68 3.60
CA LEU A 123 15.02 5.45 2.87
C LEU A 123 14.24 6.76 2.80
N ASP A 124 13.70 7.06 1.63
CA ASP A 124 12.70 8.12 1.50
C ASP A 124 11.35 7.62 1.99
N VAL A 125 10.65 8.51 2.69
CA VAL A 125 9.36 8.26 3.30
C VAL A 125 8.32 9.20 2.73
N LYS A 126 7.19 8.65 2.28
CA LYS A 126 5.96 9.42 2.04
C LYS A 126 4.86 8.83 2.92
N MET A 127 4.37 9.60 3.86
CA MET A 127 3.25 9.22 4.74
C MET A 127 2.02 10.03 4.35
N VAL A 128 0.93 9.37 3.96
CA VAL A 128 -0.37 9.99 3.71
C VAL A 128 -1.26 9.71 4.91
N ILE A 129 -1.88 10.76 5.45
CA ILE A 129 -2.83 10.67 6.57
C ILE A 129 -4.18 11.17 6.10
N ILE A 130 -5.20 10.33 6.19
CA ILE A 130 -6.59 10.61 5.83
C ILE A 130 -7.43 10.62 7.10
N PRO A 131 -8.01 11.76 7.52
CA PRO A 131 -8.97 11.80 8.60
C PRO A 131 -10.26 11.04 8.23
N LEU A 132 -10.71 10.13 9.09
CA LEU A 132 -11.95 9.36 8.92
C LEU A 132 -13.01 9.77 9.95
N GLU A 133 -12.58 9.91 11.21
CA GLU A 133 -13.36 10.34 12.35
C GLU A 133 -12.51 11.32 13.18
N PRO A 134 -13.04 12.02 14.18
CA PRO A 134 -12.27 12.98 14.97
C PRO A 134 -11.00 12.41 15.63
N ASP A 135 -11.01 11.10 15.95
CA ASP A 135 -9.92 10.37 16.60
C ASP A 135 -9.42 9.17 15.79
N LEU A 136 -9.83 9.05 14.53
CA LEU A 136 -9.49 7.91 13.66
C LEU A 136 -8.93 8.39 12.33
N TRP A 137 -7.77 7.88 11.96
CA TRP A 137 -7.10 8.17 10.69
C TRP A 137 -6.70 6.87 9.97
N ALA A 138 -6.81 6.90 8.64
CA ALA A 138 -6.14 5.93 7.80
C ALA A 138 -4.76 6.48 7.43
N THR A 139 -3.73 5.65 7.51
CA THR A 139 -2.36 6.02 7.16
C THR A 139 -1.80 5.08 6.11
N GLU A 140 -1.12 5.66 5.13
CA GLU A 140 -0.39 4.98 4.09
C GLU A 140 1.05 5.48 4.11
N THR A 141 1.99 4.60 4.44
CA THR A 141 3.42 4.94 4.47
C THR A 141 4.15 4.18 3.39
N LEU A 142 4.65 4.91 2.39
CA LEU A 142 5.53 4.40 1.34
C LEU A 142 6.97 4.62 1.76
N LEU A 143 7.77 3.55 1.72
CA LEU A 143 9.21 3.57 1.93
C LEU A 143 9.91 3.19 0.63
N SER A 144 10.98 3.89 0.27
CA SER A 144 11.75 3.61 -0.95
C SER A 144 13.24 3.85 -0.75
N SER A 145 14.07 2.91 -1.19
CA SER A 145 15.53 3.04 -1.23
C SER A 145 16.04 3.75 -2.49
N GLN A 146 15.17 4.07 -3.44
CA GLN A 146 15.53 4.66 -4.74
C GLN A 146 14.88 6.03 -4.99
N GLY A 147 14.36 6.67 -3.96
CA GLY A 147 13.51 7.84 -4.09
C GLY A 147 12.05 7.48 -4.41
N ILE A 148 11.14 8.38 -4.06
CA ILE A 148 9.71 8.20 -4.32
C ILE A 148 9.38 8.92 -5.62
N ASN A 149 9.08 8.14 -6.66
CA ASN A 149 8.75 8.66 -7.98
C ASN A 149 7.27 8.47 -8.35
N SER A 150 6.86 9.06 -9.47
CA SER A 150 5.48 9.01 -9.95
C SER A 150 5.01 7.59 -10.30
N ALA A 151 5.89 6.74 -10.81
CA ALA A 151 5.55 5.36 -11.18
C ALA A 151 5.23 4.51 -9.95
N GLN A 152 6.02 4.64 -8.87
CA GLN A 152 5.76 3.98 -7.59
C GLN A 152 4.45 4.47 -6.96
N THR A 153 4.22 5.78 -6.99
CA THR A 153 2.96 6.36 -6.51
C THR A 153 1.77 5.87 -7.33
N ALA A 154 1.90 5.75 -8.66
CA ALA A 154 0.85 5.23 -9.52
C ALA A 154 0.56 3.75 -9.26
N ALA A 155 1.59 2.92 -9.11
CA ALA A 155 1.43 1.49 -8.76
C ALA A 155 0.70 1.33 -7.41
N LEU A 156 1.05 2.15 -6.42
CA LEU A 156 0.39 2.18 -5.13
C LEU A 156 -1.09 2.59 -5.26
N ASN A 157 -1.39 3.66 -5.98
CA ASN A 157 -2.77 4.11 -6.21
C ASN A 157 -3.62 3.05 -6.94
N GLN A 158 -3.00 2.17 -7.73
CA GLN A 158 -3.68 1.02 -8.32
C GLN A 158 -3.94 -0.09 -7.30
N ALA A 159 -3.02 -0.31 -6.36
CA ALA A 159 -3.16 -1.33 -5.32
C ALA A 159 -4.16 -0.91 -4.25
N VAL A 160 -4.10 0.34 -3.77
CA VAL A 160 -5.01 0.85 -2.73
C VAL A 160 -6.17 1.59 -3.40
N ARG A 161 -7.28 0.90 -3.64
CA ARG A 161 -8.44 1.43 -4.37
C ARG A 161 -9.39 2.27 -3.54
N GLY A 162 -9.27 2.22 -2.23
CA GLY A 162 -10.17 3.00 -1.38
C GLY A 162 -9.82 2.90 0.09
N VAL A 163 -10.27 3.91 0.83
CA VAL A 163 -10.26 3.93 2.28
C VAL A 163 -11.53 4.62 2.77
N GLY A 164 -12.16 4.09 3.78
CA GLY A 164 -13.33 4.71 4.40
C GLY A 164 -14.39 3.70 4.82
N LEU A 165 -15.62 4.20 4.99
CA LEU A 165 -16.76 3.38 5.40
C LEU A 165 -17.06 2.31 4.35
N THR A 166 -16.86 1.04 4.69
CA THR A 166 -17.27 -0.10 3.89
C THR A 166 -18.62 -0.57 4.41
N GLY A 167 -19.67 -0.28 3.68
CA GLY A 167 -21.02 -0.78 4.02
C GLY A 167 -21.94 0.30 4.53
N GLY A 168 -22.43 1.09 3.62
CA GLY A 168 -23.69 1.78 3.67
C GLY A 168 -24.41 1.48 2.37
N LYS A 169 -25.20 0.41 2.35
CA LYS A 169 -26.39 0.39 1.53
C LYS A 169 -27.49 0.97 2.38
#